data_ab8b0f5ab9b55daf7a1fbe7293304b2f
#
_entry.id   ab8b0f5ab9b55daf7a1fbe7293304b2f
#
_cell.length_a   1.000
_cell.length_b   1.000
_cell.length_c   1.000
_cell.angle_alpha   90.00
_cell.angle_beta   90.00
_cell.angle_gamma   90.00
#
_symmetry.space_group_name_H-M   'P 1'
#
loop_
_entity.id
_entity.type
_entity.pdbx_description
1 polymer ?
#
loop_
_entity_poly.entity_id
_entity_poly.type
_entity_poly.pdbx_seq_one_letter_code
_entity_poly.pdbx_strand_id
1 'polypeptide(L)'
;MAGKLKAIGVSNFLIEDIESLLETAKIKPMVNQILLHISNTPMELVEYCQKNSIVVEAYSPIAHGEILNQPEITTIAKKYGVTVPQLCIRYTLQLGAISLPKTGNPEHMKSNAQLDFQISAEDMELLKNFKKIKSYGDSGIFPVYGGKM
;
A
#
# COMPACT_ATOMS: atom_id res chain seq x y z
N MET A 1 -4.17 -20.47 -25.36
CA MET A 1 -3.93 -19.11 -24.84
C MET A 1 -3.65 -18.18 -26.04
N ALA A 2 -4.28 -17.00 -26.10
CA ALA A 2 -4.12 -16.08 -27.26
C ALA A 2 -2.81 -15.27 -27.23
N GLY A 3 -1.99 -15.36 -26.19
CA GLY A 3 -0.69 -14.68 -26.07
C GLY A 3 -0.75 -13.15 -26.02
N LYS A 4 -1.94 -12.55 -25.79
CA LYS A 4 -2.12 -11.09 -25.82
C LYS A 4 -1.60 -10.37 -24.57
N LEU A 5 -1.57 -11.04 -23.43
CA LEU A 5 -1.09 -10.51 -22.14
C LEU A 5 0.04 -11.39 -21.60
N LYS A 6 1.03 -10.76 -21.00
CA LYS A 6 2.17 -11.45 -20.35
C LYS A 6 1.91 -11.75 -18.89
N ALA A 7 1.08 -10.94 -18.23
CA ALA A 7 0.71 -11.04 -16.84
C ALA A 7 -0.74 -10.62 -16.62
N ILE A 8 -1.35 -11.11 -15.56
CA ILE A 8 -2.68 -10.71 -15.10
C ILE A 8 -2.61 -10.38 -13.62
N GLY A 9 -3.48 -9.50 -13.15
CA GLY A 9 -3.60 -9.10 -11.76
C GLY A 9 -5.04 -8.92 -11.34
N VAL A 10 -5.24 -8.79 -10.04
CA VAL A 10 -6.50 -8.49 -9.40
C VAL A 10 -6.37 -7.23 -8.56
N SER A 11 -7.48 -6.68 -8.09
CA SER A 11 -7.48 -5.52 -7.21
C SER A 11 -8.48 -5.70 -6.08
N ASN A 12 -8.04 -5.37 -4.85
CA ASN A 12 -8.83 -5.49 -3.63
C ASN A 12 -9.40 -6.90 -3.38
N PHE A 13 -8.68 -7.94 -3.78
CA PHE A 13 -9.02 -9.32 -3.43
C PHE A 13 -8.55 -9.61 -2.01
N LEU A 14 -9.45 -10.12 -1.18
CA LEU A 14 -9.14 -10.72 0.11
C LEU A 14 -8.57 -12.14 -0.08
N ILE A 15 -8.11 -12.76 0.99
CA ILE A 15 -7.56 -14.12 0.94
C ILE A 15 -8.58 -15.10 0.36
N GLU A 16 -9.82 -15.05 0.85
CA GLU A 16 -10.94 -15.88 0.38
C GLU A 16 -11.25 -15.68 -1.11
N ASP A 17 -11.13 -14.45 -1.61
CA ASP A 17 -11.35 -14.14 -3.04
C ASP A 17 -10.23 -14.74 -3.90
N ILE A 18 -8.98 -14.66 -3.43
CA ILE A 18 -7.82 -15.26 -4.13
C ILE A 18 -7.96 -16.79 -4.13
N GLU A 19 -8.30 -17.41 -3.00
CA GLU A 19 -8.48 -18.85 -2.89
C GLU A 19 -9.59 -19.35 -3.81
N SER A 20 -10.75 -18.71 -3.78
CA SER A 20 -11.87 -19.03 -4.68
C SER A 20 -11.50 -18.89 -6.16
N LEU A 21 -10.74 -17.83 -6.50
CA LEU A 21 -10.25 -17.67 -7.86
C LEU A 21 -9.32 -18.81 -8.28
N LEU A 22 -8.41 -19.22 -7.38
CA LEU A 22 -7.41 -20.26 -7.67
C LEU A 22 -8.01 -21.65 -7.89
N GLU A 23 -9.21 -21.93 -7.39
CA GLU A 23 -9.92 -23.21 -7.64
C GLU A 23 -10.20 -23.43 -9.12
N THR A 24 -10.42 -22.36 -9.89
CA THR A 24 -10.85 -22.44 -11.30
C THR A 24 -9.87 -21.80 -12.27
N ALA A 25 -8.99 -20.91 -11.80
CA ALA A 25 -8.06 -20.17 -12.64
C ALA A 25 -6.97 -21.07 -13.22
N LYS A 26 -6.82 -21.06 -14.55
CA LYS A 26 -5.72 -21.74 -15.24
C LYS A 26 -4.38 -21.03 -15.08
N ILE A 27 -4.41 -19.73 -14.79
CA ILE A 27 -3.25 -18.87 -14.59
C ILE A 27 -3.48 -18.08 -13.33
N LYS A 28 -2.57 -18.22 -12.37
CA LYS A 28 -2.58 -17.46 -11.11
C LYS A 28 -2.36 -15.97 -11.40
N PRO A 29 -3.07 -15.04 -10.71
CA PRO A 29 -2.75 -13.62 -10.77
C PRO A 29 -1.34 -13.37 -10.22
N MET A 30 -0.60 -12.49 -10.90
CA MET A 30 0.77 -12.14 -10.49
C MET A 30 0.79 -10.93 -9.56
N VAL A 31 -0.29 -10.16 -9.53
CA VAL A 31 -0.42 -8.91 -8.76
C VAL A 31 -1.76 -8.88 -8.05
N ASN A 32 -1.77 -8.37 -6.81
CA ASN A 32 -2.96 -7.87 -6.13
C ASN A 32 -2.72 -6.41 -5.74
N GLN A 33 -3.44 -5.48 -6.36
CA GLN A 33 -3.37 -4.06 -6.04
C GLN A 33 -4.37 -3.73 -4.93
N ILE A 34 -3.87 -3.31 -3.76
CA ILE A 34 -4.67 -3.11 -2.55
C ILE A 34 -4.49 -1.73 -1.94
N LEU A 35 -5.46 -1.28 -1.13
CA LEU A 35 -5.29 -0.13 -0.27
C LEU A 35 -4.28 -0.47 0.82
N LEU A 36 -3.09 0.13 0.75
CA LEU A 36 -2.03 -0.12 1.73
C LEU A 36 -1.29 1.18 2.07
N HIS A 37 -1.40 1.60 3.32
CA HIS A 37 -0.71 2.75 3.88
C HIS A 37 -0.61 2.62 5.40
N ILE A 38 0.12 3.52 6.08
CA ILE A 38 0.41 3.47 7.52
C ILE A 38 -0.83 3.23 8.38
N SER A 39 -1.96 3.87 8.09
CA SER A 39 -3.19 3.68 8.89
C SER A 39 -4.13 2.58 8.37
N ASN A 40 -3.70 1.84 7.35
CA ASN A 40 -4.41 0.68 6.80
C ASN A 40 -3.38 -0.34 6.28
N THR A 41 -2.94 -1.20 7.17
CA THR A 41 -1.90 -2.20 6.88
C THR A 41 -2.46 -3.61 7.08
N PRO A 42 -3.08 -4.22 6.04
CA PRO A 42 -3.61 -5.58 6.10
C PRO A 42 -2.48 -6.62 6.01
N MET A 43 -1.68 -6.77 7.09
CA MET A 43 -0.48 -7.60 7.08
C MET A 43 -0.75 -9.05 6.71
N GLU A 44 -1.84 -9.64 7.21
CA GLU A 44 -2.21 -11.03 6.90
C GLU A 44 -2.37 -11.23 5.38
N LEU A 45 -3.05 -10.30 4.71
CA LEU A 45 -3.21 -10.33 3.25
C LEU A 45 -1.87 -10.11 2.52
N VAL A 46 -1.05 -9.18 3.01
CA VAL A 46 0.29 -8.92 2.43
C VAL A 46 1.16 -10.16 2.50
N GLU A 47 1.24 -10.80 3.67
CA GLU A 47 2.03 -12.02 3.90
C GLU A 47 1.49 -13.20 3.08
N TYR A 48 0.16 -13.35 2.99
CA TYR A 48 -0.48 -14.35 2.15
C TYR A 48 -0.09 -14.18 0.68
N CYS A 49 -0.18 -12.96 0.14
CA CYS A 49 0.22 -12.66 -1.22
C CYS A 49 1.70 -13.00 -1.47
N GLN A 50 2.59 -12.56 -0.58
CA GLN A 50 4.03 -12.82 -0.69
C GLN A 50 4.34 -14.33 -0.67
N LYS A 51 3.75 -15.08 0.28
CA LYS A 51 3.89 -16.54 0.38
C LYS A 51 3.45 -17.25 -0.90
N ASN A 52 2.44 -16.71 -1.58
CA ASN A 52 1.91 -17.25 -2.82
C ASN A 52 2.57 -16.66 -4.08
N SER A 53 3.66 -15.90 -3.97
CA SER A 53 4.33 -15.22 -5.09
C SER A 53 3.37 -14.31 -5.88
N ILE A 54 2.50 -13.59 -5.19
CA ILE A 54 1.64 -12.54 -5.72
C ILE A 54 2.22 -11.21 -5.26
N VAL A 55 2.60 -10.37 -6.20
CA VAL A 55 3.17 -9.04 -5.90
C VAL A 55 2.05 -8.14 -5.36
N VAL A 56 2.32 -7.44 -4.28
CA VAL A 56 1.40 -6.43 -3.74
C VAL A 56 1.73 -5.07 -4.34
N GLU A 57 0.74 -4.40 -4.91
CA GLU A 57 0.80 -2.99 -5.27
C GLU A 57 -0.02 -2.18 -4.27
N ALA A 58 0.62 -1.18 -3.65
CA ALA A 58 0.03 -0.31 -2.64
C ALA A 58 -0.54 0.96 -3.30
N TYR A 59 -1.85 1.03 -3.54
CA TYR A 59 -2.43 2.28 -3.99
C TYR A 59 -2.75 3.19 -2.80
N SER A 60 -2.83 4.50 -3.05
CA SER A 60 -3.04 5.55 -2.05
C SER A 60 -2.08 5.47 -0.86
N PRO A 61 -0.76 5.31 -1.07
CA PRO A 61 0.21 5.13 0.03
C PRO A 61 0.25 6.31 1.01
N ILE A 62 -0.27 7.48 0.61
CA ILE A 62 -0.35 8.72 1.41
C ILE A 62 -1.78 8.92 1.97
N ALA A 63 -2.63 7.88 1.99
CA ALA A 63 -3.99 7.92 2.54
C ALA A 63 -4.82 9.12 2.04
N HIS A 64 -4.79 9.39 0.73
CA HIS A 64 -5.44 10.55 0.09
C HIS A 64 -5.06 11.91 0.68
N GLY A 65 -3.93 12.00 1.39
CA GLY A 65 -3.45 13.21 2.05
C GLY A 65 -3.80 13.30 3.54
N GLU A 66 -4.72 12.50 4.05
CA GLU A 66 -5.16 12.53 5.45
C GLU A 66 -4.02 12.23 6.45
N ILE A 67 -3.02 11.47 6.02
CA ILE A 67 -1.85 11.14 6.83
C ILE A 67 -0.92 12.36 7.05
N LEU A 68 -0.97 13.36 6.18
CA LEU A 68 -0.08 14.52 6.21
C LEU A 68 -0.26 15.38 7.46
N ASN A 69 -1.47 15.36 8.03
CA ASN A 69 -1.87 16.17 9.18
C ASN A 69 -1.74 15.42 10.52
N GLN A 70 -1.07 14.26 10.54
CA GLN A 70 -0.87 13.48 11.77
C GLN A 70 0.46 13.87 12.45
N PRO A 71 0.43 14.51 13.65
CA PRO A 71 1.64 14.99 14.32
C PRO A 71 2.64 13.88 14.64
N GLU A 72 2.15 12.70 15.01
CA GLU A 72 2.97 11.53 15.32
C GLU A 72 3.78 11.07 14.09
N ILE A 73 3.14 11.04 12.92
CA ILE A 73 3.78 10.67 11.66
C ILE A 73 4.80 11.73 11.23
N THR A 74 4.45 13.01 11.42
CA THR A 74 5.37 14.12 11.17
C THR A 74 6.62 14.03 12.05
N THR A 75 6.47 13.62 13.31
CA THR A 75 7.59 13.44 14.25
C THR A 75 8.52 12.33 13.79
N ILE A 76 7.96 11.18 13.35
CA ILE A 76 8.76 10.07 12.81
C ILE A 76 9.47 10.50 11.52
N ALA A 77 8.80 11.18 10.59
CA ALA A 77 9.43 11.67 9.36
C ALA A 77 10.63 12.59 9.64
N LYS A 78 10.49 13.50 10.60
CA LYS A 78 11.59 14.39 11.05
C LYS A 78 12.78 13.63 11.62
N LYS A 79 12.56 12.50 12.32
CA LYS A 79 13.64 11.63 12.85
C LYS A 79 14.56 11.13 11.73
N TYR A 80 14.01 10.90 10.54
CA TYR A 80 14.76 10.46 9.35
C TYR A 80 15.17 11.60 8.41
N GLY A 81 14.84 12.86 8.73
CA GLY A 81 15.14 14.03 7.89
C GLY A 81 14.37 14.04 6.56
N VAL A 82 13.20 13.41 6.52
CA VAL A 82 12.40 13.24 5.30
C VAL A 82 11.01 13.87 5.43
N THR A 83 10.32 13.99 4.31
CA THR A 83 8.92 14.42 4.28
C THR A 83 7.98 13.27 4.65
N VAL A 84 6.76 13.59 5.10
CA VAL A 84 5.74 12.57 5.38
C VAL A 84 5.41 11.71 4.16
N PRO A 85 5.26 12.25 2.92
CA PRO A 85 5.10 11.41 1.73
C PRO A 85 6.25 10.42 1.51
N GLN A 86 7.51 10.85 1.68
CA GLN A 86 8.66 9.95 1.57
C GLN A 86 8.62 8.82 2.62
N LEU A 87 8.28 9.15 3.87
CA LEU A 87 8.10 8.15 4.93
C LEU A 87 7.02 7.12 4.54
N CYS A 88 5.85 7.57 4.06
CA CYS A 88 4.74 6.70 3.66
C CYS A 88 5.12 5.78 2.50
N ILE A 89 5.81 6.30 1.48
CA ILE A 89 6.27 5.51 0.34
C ILE A 89 7.31 4.49 0.80
N ARG A 90 8.29 4.90 1.60
CA ARG A 90 9.32 4.01 2.13
C ARG A 90 8.73 2.90 3.00
N TYR A 91 7.72 3.22 3.81
CA TYR A 91 6.98 2.27 4.61
C TYR A 91 6.41 1.13 3.76
N THR A 92 5.66 1.44 2.70
CA THR A 92 5.07 0.41 1.83
C THR A 92 6.13 -0.41 1.11
N LEU A 93 7.23 0.22 0.67
CA LEU A 93 8.37 -0.48 0.07
C LEU A 93 9.04 -1.45 1.06
N GLN A 94 9.20 -1.07 2.33
CA GLN A 94 9.79 -1.94 3.35
C GLN A 94 8.87 -3.10 3.76
N LEU A 95 7.56 -3.00 3.51
CA LEU A 95 6.63 -4.13 3.59
C LEU A 95 6.72 -5.07 2.37
N GLY A 96 7.58 -4.78 1.39
CA GLY A 96 7.74 -5.58 0.17
C GLY A 96 6.67 -5.31 -0.89
N ALA A 97 5.94 -4.20 -0.80
CA ALA A 97 4.97 -3.79 -1.81
C ALA A 97 5.56 -2.80 -2.82
N ILE A 98 4.98 -2.72 -4.00
CA ILE A 98 5.22 -1.64 -4.97
C ILE A 98 4.33 -0.46 -4.59
N SER A 99 4.93 0.70 -4.33
CA SER A 99 4.19 1.91 -3.94
C SER A 99 3.70 2.68 -5.17
N LEU A 100 2.42 3.08 -5.19
CA LEU A 100 1.80 3.81 -6.29
C LEU A 100 1.35 5.22 -5.85
N PRO A 101 2.28 6.15 -5.55
CA PRO A 101 1.92 7.53 -5.21
C PRO A 101 1.47 8.29 -6.46
N LYS A 102 0.29 8.92 -6.41
CA LYS A 102 -0.21 9.76 -7.50
C LYS A 102 0.15 11.22 -7.22
N THR A 103 0.76 11.90 -8.20
CA THR A 103 0.96 13.34 -8.20
C THR A 103 1.01 13.89 -9.62
N GLY A 104 0.57 15.14 -9.80
CA GLY A 104 0.75 15.91 -11.03
C GLY A 104 1.88 16.96 -10.92
N ASN A 105 2.52 17.08 -9.75
CA ASN A 105 3.58 18.05 -9.51
C ASN A 105 4.96 17.40 -9.74
N PRO A 106 5.78 17.92 -10.68
CA PRO A 106 7.12 17.37 -10.96
C PRO A 106 8.07 17.38 -9.75
N GLU A 107 8.00 18.38 -8.88
CA GLU A 107 8.83 18.42 -7.67
C GLU A 107 8.44 17.32 -6.67
N HIS A 108 7.14 17.03 -6.55
CA HIS A 108 6.71 15.90 -5.75
C HIS A 108 7.14 14.56 -6.36
N MET A 109 7.13 14.40 -7.70
CA MET A 109 7.64 13.19 -8.36
C MET A 109 9.11 12.98 -8.02
N LYS A 110 9.93 14.03 -8.13
CA LYS A 110 11.35 13.99 -7.79
C LYS A 110 11.58 13.68 -6.31
N SER A 111 10.86 14.35 -5.41
CA SER A 111 10.96 14.11 -3.97
C SER A 111 10.52 12.68 -3.60
N ASN A 112 9.43 12.19 -4.16
CA ASN A 112 8.93 10.84 -3.90
C ASN A 112 9.90 9.72 -4.35
N ALA A 113 10.85 10.02 -5.24
CA ALA A 113 11.89 9.08 -5.66
C ALA A 113 13.13 9.10 -4.76
N GLN A 114 13.27 10.08 -3.87
CA GLN A 114 14.41 10.22 -2.94
C GLN A 114 14.14 9.40 -1.67
N LEU A 115 14.43 8.11 -1.72
CA LEU A 115 14.08 7.13 -0.69
C LEU A 115 15.31 6.40 -0.12
N ASP A 116 16.49 7.03 -0.15
CA ASP A 116 17.76 6.46 0.31
C ASP A 116 17.88 6.51 1.85
N PHE A 117 16.88 6.01 2.54
CA PHE A 117 16.86 5.83 3.99
C PHE A 117 16.11 4.56 4.35
N GLN A 118 16.29 4.08 5.58
CA GLN A 118 15.59 2.91 6.10
C GLN A 118 14.90 3.27 7.41
N ILE A 119 13.63 2.87 7.52
CA ILE A 119 12.85 2.97 8.75
C ILE A 119 13.28 1.83 9.67
N SER A 120 13.56 2.11 10.94
CA SER A 120 13.95 1.09 11.92
C SER A 120 12.81 0.09 12.16
N ALA A 121 13.17 -1.11 12.64
CA ALA A 121 12.16 -2.12 12.96
C ALA A 121 11.16 -1.63 14.02
N GLU A 122 11.64 -0.88 15.01
CA GLU A 122 10.81 -0.27 16.06
C GLU A 122 9.78 0.72 15.46
N ASP A 123 10.24 1.65 14.61
CA ASP A 123 9.34 2.61 13.97
C ASP A 123 8.40 1.93 12.97
N MET A 124 8.85 0.88 12.27
CA MET A 124 7.96 0.07 11.42
C MET A 124 6.81 -0.54 12.22
N GLU A 125 7.07 -1.05 13.43
CA GLU A 125 6.00 -1.58 14.30
C GLU A 125 5.06 -0.48 14.81
N LEU A 126 5.57 0.70 15.16
CA LEU A 126 4.74 1.86 15.52
C LEU A 126 3.82 2.26 14.34
N LEU A 127 4.37 2.29 13.13
CA LEU A 127 3.62 2.66 11.92
C LEU A 127 2.58 1.61 11.54
N LYS A 128 2.86 0.31 11.67
CA LYS A 128 1.89 -0.77 11.43
C LYS A 128 0.69 -0.68 12.38
N ASN A 129 0.94 -0.32 13.64
CA ASN A 129 -0.07 -0.22 14.68
C ASN A 129 -0.70 1.18 14.79
N PHE A 130 -0.42 2.06 13.83
CA PHE A 130 -0.98 3.40 13.85
C PHE A 130 -2.51 3.37 13.73
N LYS A 131 -3.16 4.30 14.43
CA LYS A 131 -4.63 4.41 14.46
C LYS A 131 -5.22 4.49 13.05
N LYS A 132 -6.34 3.79 12.83
CA LYS A 132 -7.05 3.82 11.54
C LYS A 132 -7.62 5.22 11.26
N ILE A 133 -7.38 5.73 10.06
CA ILE A 133 -8.09 6.89 9.53
C ILE A 133 -9.51 6.44 9.17
N LYS A 134 -10.53 7.12 9.72
CA LYS A 134 -11.94 6.73 9.58
C LYS A 134 -12.62 7.35 8.36
N SER A 135 -12.07 8.41 7.80
CA SER A 135 -12.66 9.13 6.68
C SER A 135 -11.56 9.59 5.71
N TYR A 136 -11.80 9.40 4.45
CA TYR A 136 -10.96 9.86 3.34
C TYR A 136 -11.66 10.99 2.54
N GLY A 137 -12.59 11.72 3.18
CA GLY A 137 -13.37 12.76 2.53
C GLY A 137 -14.09 12.23 1.29
N ASP A 138 -14.06 13.00 0.19
CA ASP A 138 -14.68 12.61 -1.09
C ASP A 138 -14.09 11.34 -1.71
N SER A 139 -12.89 10.94 -1.29
CA SER A 139 -12.24 9.71 -1.74
C SER A 139 -12.81 8.44 -1.10
N GLY A 140 -13.68 8.57 -0.08
CA GLY A 140 -14.35 7.47 0.61
C GLY A 140 -15.68 7.02 0.00
N ILE A 141 -16.08 7.57 -1.15
CA ILE A 141 -17.38 7.28 -1.79
C ILE A 141 -17.48 5.82 -2.26
N PHE A 142 -16.36 5.22 -2.69
CA PHE A 142 -16.33 3.84 -3.12
C PHE A 142 -15.80 2.94 -2.00
N PRO A 143 -16.60 1.99 -1.50
CA PRO A 143 -16.14 1.09 -0.45
C PRO A 143 -15.02 0.18 -0.96
N VAL A 144 -13.89 0.23 -0.27
CA VAL A 144 -12.78 -0.71 -0.50
C VAL A 144 -13.16 -2.07 0.07
N TYR A 145 -12.73 -3.15 -0.57
CA TYR A 145 -13.05 -4.54 -0.19
C TYR A 145 -14.56 -4.80 -0.03
N GLY A 146 -15.39 -4.17 -0.89
CA GLY A 146 -16.84 -4.30 -0.82
C GLY A 146 -17.45 -3.80 0.50
N GLY A 147 -16.76 -2.91 1.20
CA GLY A 147 -17.19 -2.38 2.50
C GLY A 147 -16.95 -3.33 3.68
N LYS A 148 -16.16 -4.39 3.50
CA LYS A 148 -15.88 -5.41 4.54
C LYS A 148 -14.73 -5.06 5.49
N MET A 149 -14.12 -3.86 5.39
CA MET A 149 -13.03 -3.40 6.27
C MET A 149 -13.42 -2.19 7.08
#